data_5aac6fa0689f235a80d6d5f1658ac47f
#
_entry.id   5aac6fa0689f235a80d6d5f1658ac47f
#
_cell.length_a   1.000
_cell.length_b   1.000
_cell.length_c   1.000
_cell.angle_alpha   90.00
_cell.angle_beta   90.00
_cell.angle_gamma   90.00
#
_symmetry.space_group_name_H-M   'P 1'
#
loop_
_entity.id
_entity.type
_entity.pdbx_description
1 polymer ?
#
loop_
_entity_poly.entity_id
_entity_poly.type
_entity_poly.pdbx_seq_one_letter_code
_entity_poly.pdbx_strand_id
1 'polypeptide(L)'
;MGNVEKTDKNIVSFEFSVSPEEFEKAVQKAYKKNVKKINMPGFRKGKAPRIIIEKAYGKEVFYEDAINFVLPDAYDKAVEENGISPVAQPEVDLKSEKIEPDKEIIFTAKVVVKPEFELGEYKGVKAEKAVYETTDENVNEEIEKLRERNSRLVPVEDRAVQADDIANINFEGFVDDVAFEGGKGENFDLTIGSGQFIPGFEDQLLGKNVGDDVEVKVTFPDEYHAEDLAGKDAVFKVKINSLKVKELPEADDDFAMDVSEFDTLDEYKADIKAKLEKANEDKAKHETEQNVIDAVCANTEIDIPDEMIDSQIDSMIRDMDMQMRYQGIDLNTYMQYTGQTMDTIREQYKPEAEKRVKTTLVLEKVSEVEKIEPTDEDVENEYQKISEENGMKIDDIKTVSYTHLTLP
;
A
#
# COMPACT_ATOMS: atom_id res chain seq x y z
N MET A 1 -6.91 -22.82 36.17
CA MET A 1 -6.68 -21.38 36.02
C MET A 1 -5.19 -21.16 36.14
N GLY A 2 -4.50 -20.93 35.05
CA GLY A 2 -3.08 -20.63 35.04
C GLY A 2 -2.84 -19.28 35.75
N ASN A 3 -1.71 -19.16 36.44
CA ASN A 3 -1.32 -17.90 37.07
C ASN A 3 -1.00 -16.89 35.94
N VAL A 4 -1.87 -15.92 35.73
CA VAL A 4 -1.64 -14.83 34.77
C VAL A 4 -0.93 -13.72 35.53
N GLU A 5 0.33 -13.46 35.16
CA GLU A 5 1.15 -12.44 35.78
C GLU A 5 1.43 -11.33 34.78
N LYS A 6 1.12 -10.06 35.11
CA LYS A 6 1.58 -8.90 34.34
C LYS A 6 3.07 -8.74 34.63
N THR A 7 3.90 -9.00 33.65
CA THR A 7 5.37 -8.94 33.80
C THR A 7 5.90 -7.54 33.47
N ASP A 8 5.21 -6.83 32.55
CA ASP A 8 5.49 -5.44 32.19
C ASP A 8 4.16 -4.77 31.76
N LYS A 9 4.19 -3.46 31.41
CA LYS A 9 2.98 -2.66 31.14
C LYS A 9 2.01 -3.33 30.14
N ASN A 10 2.53 -3.93 29.06
CA ASN A 10 1.73 -4.55 28.02
C ASN A 10 2.13 -6.01 27.76
N ILE A 11 2.85 -6.65 28.71
CA ILE A 11 3.33 -8.03 28.60
C ILE A 11 2.69 -8.86 29.72
N VAL A 12 2.02 -9.91 29.31
CA VAL A 12 1.41 -10.88 30.20
C VAL A 12 2.12 -12.22 30.07
N SER A 13 2.46 -12.81 31.20
CA SER A 13 3.00 -14.18 31.27
C SER A 13 1.97 -15.09 31.90
N PHE A 14 1.71 -16.23 31.28
CA PHE A 14 0.82 -17.25 31.83
C PHE A 14 1.32 -18.66 31.56
N GLU A 15 0.88 -19.59 32.39
CA GLU A 15 1.22 -20.98 32.25
C GLU A 15 0.02 -21.76 31.71
N PHE A 16 0.30 -22.68 30.80
CA PHE A 16 -0.70 -23.63 30.31
C PHE A 16 -0.09 -25.01 30.17
N SER A 17 -0.92 -26.05 30.17
CA SER A 17 -0.46 -27.41 30.12
C SER A 17 -1.09 -28.20 28.99
N VAL A 18 -0.32 -29.17 28.52
CA VAL A 18 -0.77 -30.18 27.57
C VAL A 18 -0.88 -31.49 28.30
N SER A 19 -2.05 -32.11 28.21
CA SER A 19 -2.28 -33.43 28.86
C SER A 19 -1.48 -34.55 28.17
N PRO A 20 -1.13 -35.63 28.90
CA PRO A 20 -0.47 -36.81 28.34
C PRO A 20 -1.22 -37.38 27.13
N GLU A 21 -2.56 -37.37 27.19
CA GLU A 21 -3.39 -37.92 26.11
C GLU A 21 -3.31 -37.09 24.83
N GLU A 22 -3.33 -35.73 24.94
CA GLU A 22 -3.20 -34.80 23.83
C GLU A 22 -1.80 -34.90 23.21
N PHE A 23 -0.77 -34.96 24.05
CA PHE A 23 0.59 -35.14 23.59
C PHE A 23 0.80 -36.46 22.84
N GLU A 24 0.27 -37.58 23.36
CA GLU A 24 0.37 -38.89 22.68
C GLU A 24 -0.34 -38.87 21.31
N LYS A 25 -1.50 -38.20 21.20
CA LYS A 25 -2.15 -38.00 19.89
C LYS A 25 -1.29 -37.16 18.93
N ALA A 26 -0.60 -36.13 19.44
CA ALA A 26 0.32 -35.33 18.66
C ALA A 26 1.57 -36.11 18.22
N VAL A 27 2.16 -36.92 19.09
CA VAL A 27 3.26 -37.84 18.74
C VAL A 27 2.84 -38.82 17.65
N GLN A 28 1.59 -39.30 17.69
CA GLN A 28 1.07 -40.16 16.64
C GLN A 28 0.89 -39.42 15.28
N LYS A 29 0.49 -38.15 15.31
CA LYS A 29 0.47 -37.30 14.11
C LYS A 29 1.90 -37.09 13.57
N ALA A 30 2.84 -36.76 14.44
CA ALA A 30 4.24 -36.54 14.10
C ALA A 30 4.88 -37.81 13.47
N TYR A 31 4.64 -38.98 14.05
CA TYR A 31 5.04 -40.27 13.46
C TYR A 31 4.47 -40.45 12.04
N LYS A 32 3.15 -40.23 11.83
CA LYS A 32 2.51 -40.40 10.50
C LYS A 32 3.11 -39.46 9.46
N LYS A 33 3.50 -38.24 9.85
CA LYS A 33 4.16 -37.26 8.98
C LYS A 33 5.58 -37.69 8.62
N ASN A 34 6.36 -38.10 9.63
CA ASN A 34 7.81 -38.30 9.52
C ASN A 34 8.19 -39.70 9.06
N VAL A 35 7.38 -40.75 9.30
CA VAL A 35 7.69 -42.13 8.88
C VAL A 35 8.00 -42.23 7.39
N LYS A 36 7.40 -41.38 6.57
CA LYS A 36 7.64 -41.31 5.11
C LYS A 36 9.05 -40.81 4.75
N LYS A 37 9.69 -40.07 5.67
CA LYS A 37 11.03 -39.48 5.48
C LYS A 37 12.13 -40.35 6.09
N ILE A 38 11.81 -41.16 7.11
CA ILE A 38 12.76 -41.99 7.85
C ILE A 38 13.06 -43.26 7.06
N ASN A 39 14.35 -43.51 6.86
CA ASN A 39 14.83 -44.77 6.26
C ASN A 39 15.31 -45.73 7.35
N MET A 40 14.64 -46.85 7.50
CA MET A 40 14.90 -47.81 8.56
C MET A 40 15.39 -49.13 7.98
N PRO A 41 16.58 -49.63 8.38
CA PRO A 41 17.07 -50.95 7.91
C PRO A 41 16.05 -52.05 8.20
N GLY A 42 15.77 -52.86 7.20
CA GLY A 42 14.82 -53.97 7.31
C GLY A 42 13.36 -53.61 7.03
N PHE A 43 13.04 -52.31 6.78
CA PHE A 43 11.68 -51.89 6.47
C PHE A 43 11.64 -51.08 5.18
N ARG A 44 10.54 -51.25 4.44
CA ARG A 44 10.27 -50.36 3.28
C ARG A 44 10.04 -48.94 3.78
N LYS A 45 10.59 -47.96 3.09
CA LYS A 45 10.43 -46.52 3.38
C LYS A 45 8.97 -46.18 3.68
N GLY A 46 8.69 -45.55 4.82
CA GLY A 46 7.35 -45.16 5.26
C GLY A 46 6.52 -46.29 5.89
N LYS A 47 7.09 -47.48 6.15
CA LYS A 47 6.38 -48.64 6.72
C LYS A 47 6.98 -49.14 8.04
N ALA A 48 8.01 -48.49 8.54
CA ALA A 48 8.62 -48.86 9.85
C ALA A 48 7.64 -48.53 10.99
N PRO A 49 7.31 -49.48 11.88
CA PRO A 49 6.44 -49.18 13.04
C PRO A 49 7.09 -48.15 13.98
N ARG A 50 6.27 -47.34 14.64
CA ARG A 50 6.72 -46.29 15.59
C ARG A 50 7.68 -46.82 16.63
N ILE A 51 7.35 -47.93 17.28
CA ILE A 51 8.15 -48.57 18.32
C ILE A 51 9.58 -48.91 17.84
N ILE A 52 9.72 -49.29 16.59
CA ILE A 52 11.04 -49.66 16.02
C ILE A 52 11.88 -48.39 15.79
N ILE A 53 11.26 -47.31 15.34
CA ILE A 53 11.91 -46.00 15.13
C ILE A 53 12.35 -45.44 16.50
N GLU A 54 11.45 -45.41 17.47
CA GLU A 54 11.72 -44.95 18.84
C GLU A 54 12.84 -45.76 19.52
N LYS A 55 12.92 -47.10 19.26
CA LYS A 55 13.99 -47.94 19.79
C LYS A 55 15.34 -47.63 19.17
N ALA A 56 15.36 -47.20 17.91
CA ALA A 56 16.61 -46.91 17.18
C ALA A 56 17.11 -45.49 17.38
N TYR A 57 16.21 -44.52 17.46
CA TYR A 57 16.53 -43.08 17.50
C TYR A 57 16.18 -42.40 18.83
N GLY A 58 15.57 -43.11 19.76
CA GLY A 58 15.03 -42.56 21.01
C GLY A 58 13.55 -42.17 20.88
N LYS A 59 12.84 -42.15 22.03
CA LYS A 59 11.43 -41.73 22.08
C LYS A 59 11.24 -40.28 21.66
N GLU A 60 12.25 -39.45 21.85
CA GLU A 60 12.25 -37.99 21.64
C GLU A 60 12.24 -37.61 20.15
N VAL A 61 12.47 -38.56 19.24
CA VAL A 61 12.58 -38.33 17.78
C VAL A 61 11.32 -37.66 17.18
N PHE A 62 10.17 -37.76 17.84
CA PHE A 62 8.91 -37.19 17.39
C PHE A 62 8.42 -36.04 18.26
N TYR A 63 9.14 -35.68 19.33
CA TYR A 63 8.63 -34.72 20.32
C TYR A 63 8.56 -33.28 19.78
N GLU A 64 9.58 -32.88 19.03
CA GLU A 64 9.60 -31.54 18.41
C GLU A 64 8.39 -31.33 17.49
N ASP A 65 8.15 -32.25 16.55
CA ASP A 65 7.00 -32.21 15.69
C ASP A 65 5.66 -32.35 16.45
N ALA A 66 5.64 -33.14 17.53
CA ALA A 66 4.46 -33.31 18.35
C ALA A 66 4.12 -32.02 19.11
N ILE A 67 5.11 -31.31 19.66
CA ILE A 67 4.92 -29.99 20.28
C ILE A 67 4.36 -29.04 19.27
N ASN A 68 4.97 -28.95 18.09
CA ASN A 68 4.50 -28.07 17.02
C ASN A 68 3.06 -28.34 16.57
N PHE A 69 2.53 -29.55 16.81
CA PHE A 69 1.14 -29.91 16.51
C PHE A 69 0.16 -29.61 17.63
N VAL A 70 0.58 -29.65 18.89
CA VAL A 70 -0.33 -29.52 20.03
C VAL A 70 -0.30 -28.11 20.62
N LEU A 71 0.84 -27.42 20.46
CA LEU A 71 1.08 -26.10 21.05
C LEU A 71 0.04 -25.05 20.62
N PRO A 72 -0.28 -24.89 19.31
CA PRO A 72 -1.27 -23.90 18.88
C PRO A 72 -2.63 -24.11 19.55
N ASP A 73 -3.18 -25.33 19.46
CA ASP A 73 -4.50 -25.64 20.02
C ASP A 73 -4.56 -25.42 21.55
N ALA A 74 -3.46 -25.78 22.26
CA ALA A 74 -3.37 -25.62 23.72
C ALA A 74 -3.19 -24.14 24.11
N TYR A 75 -2.44 -23.38 23.32
CA TYR A 75 -2.28 -21.93 23.53
C TYR A 75 -3.57 -21.18 23.31
N ASP A 76 -4.27 -21.42 22.19
CA ASP A 76 -5.52 -20.74 21.85
C ASP A 76 -6.57 -20.98 22.93
N LYS A 77 -6.70 -22.22 23.39
CA LYS A 77 -7.60 -22.56 24.49
C LYS A 77 -7.24 -21.82 25.77
N ALA A 78 -5.95 -21.71 26.11
CA ALA A 78 -5.51 -21.00 27.30
C ALA A 78 -5.73 -19.48 27.19
N VAL A 79 -5.57 -18.89 26.01
CA VAL A 79 -5.87 -17.48 25.72
C VAL A 79 -7.36 -17.19 25.92
N GLU A 80 -8.25 -18.05 25.38
CA GLU A 80 -9.70 -17.92 25.53
C GLU A 80 -10.12 -18.08 27.00
N GLU A 81 -9.63 -19.09 27.70
CA GLU A 81 -9.96 -19.36 29.12
C GLU A 81 -9.54 -18.21 30.05
N ASN A 82 -8.48 -17.48 29.72
CA ASN A 82 -7.97 -16.36 30.52
C ASN A 82 -8.45 -14.99 30.01
N GLY A 83 -9.20 -14.93 28.91
CA GLY A 83 -9.71 -13.68 28.34
C GLY A 83 -8.58 -12.74 27.88
N ILE A 84 -7.47 -13.29 27.41
CA ILE A 84 -6.31 -12.53 26.93
C ILE A 84 -6.52 -12.19 25.45
N SER A 85 -6.19 -10.96 25.05
CA SER A 85 -6.23 -10.52 23.66
C SER A 85 -4.80 -10.27 23.15
N PRO A 86 -4.12 -11.30 22.60
CA PRO A 86 -2.77 -11.17 22.11
C PRO A 86 -2.73 -10.29 20.84
N VAL A 87 -1.70 -9.45 20.73
CA VAL A 87 -1.48 -8.56 19.55
C VAL A 87 -0.24 -8.94 18.75
N ALA A 88 0.55 -9.91 19.27
CA ALA A 88 1.73 -10.43 18.61
C ALA A 88 1.86 -11.94 18.84
N GLN A 89 2.77 -12.57 18.11
CA GLN A 89 3.09 -13.99 18.34
C GLN A 89 3.69 -14.16 19.74
N PRO A 90 3.24 -15.19 20.51
CA PRO A 90 3.76 -15.43 21.84
C PRO A 90 5.19 -15.97 21.82
N GLU A 91 5.98 -15.59 22.82
CA GLU A 91 7.18 -16.34 23.17
C GLU A 91 6.77 -17.49 24.10
N VAL A 92 6.99 -18.73 23.67
CA VAL A 92 6.59 -19.91 24.44
C VAL A 92 7.81 -20.72 24.83
N ASP A 93 8.01 -20.86 26.12
CA ASP A 93 9.07 -21.66 26.71
C ASP A 93 8.52 -22.91 27.39
N LEU A 94 9.28 -24.01 27.29
CA LEU A 94 9.00 -25.21 28.04
C LEU A 94 9.49 -25.04 29.48
N LYS A 95 8.60 -25.11 30.47
CA LYS A 95 8.95 -24.97 31.89
C LYS A 95 9.80 -26.14 32.43
N SER A 96 9.66 -27.31 31.83
CA SER A 96 10.32 -28.52 32.27
C SER A 96 11.62 -28.75 31.48
N GLU A 97 12.73 -29.08 32.14
CA GLU A 97 14.00 -29.43 31.47
C GLU A 97 13.89 -30.68 30.56
N LYS A 98 12.92 -31.54 30.80
CA LYS A 98 12.66 -32.74 30.02
C LYS A 98 11.17 -32.97 29.82
N ILE A 99 10.81 -33.45 28.64
CA ILE A 99 9.45 -33.87 28.32
C ILE A 99 9.25 -35.28 28.83
N GLU A 100 8.37 -35.46 29.83
CA GLU A 100 7.92 -36.73 30.32
C GLU A 100 6.50 -37.02 29.78
N PRO A 101 6.35 -37.95 28.80
CA PRO A 101 5.07 -38.20 28.12
C PRO A 101 3.92 -38.64 29.03
N ASP A 102 4.26 -39.19 30.18
CA ASP A 102 3.28 -39.68 31.17
C ASP A 102 2.85 -38.62 32.17
N LYS A 103 3.38 -37.40 32.06
CA LYS A 103 3.02 -36.24 32.88
C LYS A 103 2.51 -35.09 32.02
N GLU A 104 1.82 -34.19 32.65
CA GLU A 104 1.45 -32.91 32.01
C GLU A 104 2.72 -32.14 31.61
N ILE A 105 2.72 -31.64 30.38
CA ILE A 105 3.79 -30.80 29.87
C ILE A 105 3.36 -29.35 30.06
N ILE A 106 4.13 -28.62 30.89
CA ILE A 106 3.81 -27.23 31.23
C ILE A 106 4.64 -26.29 30.38
N PHE A 107 3.96 -25.33 29.74
CA PHE A 107 4.54 -24.26 28.97
C PHE A 107 4.30 -22.92 29.68
N THR A 108 5.21 -21.99 29.49
CA THR A 108 5.06 -20.60 29.89
C THR A 108 5.01 -19.76 28.60
N ALA A 109 3.93 -19.04 28.42
CA ALA A 109 3.80 -18.08 27.34
C ALA A 109 4.01 -16.66 27.86
N LYS A 110 4.79 -15.87 27.13
CA LYS A 110 4.84 -14.42 27.26
C LYS A 110 4.19 -13.83 26.02
N VAL A 111 3.24 -12.96 26.21
CA VAL A 111 2.45 -12.40 25.12
C VAL A 111 2.28 -10.90 25.31
N VAL A 112 2.43 -10.17 24.23
CA VAL A 112 2.09 -8.75 24.18
C VAL A 112 0.58 -8.62 23.99
N VAL A 113 -0.05 -7.82 24.85
CA VAL A 113 -1.51 -7.60 24.85
C VAL A 113 -1.83 -6.16 24.47
N LYS A 114 -3.09 -5.92 24.10
CA LYS A 114 -3.57 -4.55 23.87
C LYS A 114 -3.31 -3.68 25.11
N PRO A 115 -2.84 -2.45 24.93
CA PRO A 115 -2.59 -1.54 26.04
C PRO A 115 -3.89 -1.15 26.75
N GLU A 116 -3.88 -1.15 28.07
CA GLU A 116 -4.94 -0.58 28.88
C GLU A 116 -4.69 0.92 29.08
N PHE A 117 -5.64 1.75 28.68
CA PHE A 117 -5.54 3.20 28.82
C PHE A 117 -6.91 3.82 29.15
N GLU A 118 -6.87 5.03 29.66
CA GLU A 118 -8.06 5.85 29.89
C GLU A 118 -8.21 6.86 28.76
N LEU A 119 -9.46 7.03 28.29
CA LEU A 119 -9.76 8.05 27.28
C LEU A 119 -9.57 9.44 27.86
N GLY A 120 -8.89 10.29 27.10
CA GLY A 120 -8.89 11.72 27.37
C GLY A 120 -10.27 12.37 27.13
N GLU A 121 -10.30 13.68 27.10
CA GLU A 121 -11.53 14.44 26.81
C GLU A 121 -11.89 14.27 25.33
N TYR A 122 -12.91 13.42 25.03
CA TYR A 122 -13.36 13.10 23.66
C TYR A 122 -14.71 13.73 23.31
N LYS A 123 -15.50 14.16 24.31
CA LYS A 123 -16.79 14.86 24.10
C LYS A 123 -16.59 16.37 24.07
N GLY A 124 -17.17 17.04 23.09
CA GLY A 124 -17.07 18.48 22.97
C GLY A 124 -15.72 19.00 22.45
N VAL A 125 -14.92 18.15 21.87
CA VAL A 125 -13.63 18.50 21.24
C VAL A 125 -13.89 19.47 20.10
N LYS A 126 -13.02 20.49 19.98
CA LYS A 126 -13.06 21.47 18.88
C LYS A 126 -12.11 21.02 17.81
N ALA A 127 -12.61 20.88 16.60
CA ALA A 127 -11.83 20.60 15.41
C ALA A 127 -12.12 21.64 14.33
N GLU A 128 -11.17 21.89 13.45
CA GLU A 128 -11.37 22.77 12.30
C GLU A 128 -12.24 22.06 11.27
N LYS A 129 -13.28 22.77 10.83
CA LYS A 129 -14.13 22.30 9.73
C LYS A 129 -13.44 22.62 8.42
N ALA A 130 -13.09 21.59 7.65
CA ALA A 130 -12.60 21.77 6.29
C ALA A 130 -13.71 22.33 5.39
N VAL A 131 -13.36 23.27 4.53
CA VAL A 131 -14.27 23.85 3.54
C VAL A 131 -13.51 24.01 2.22
N TYR A 132 -14.04 23.42 1.17
CA TYR A 132 -13.54 23.53 -0.20
C TYR A 132 -14.60 24.24 -1.05
N GLU A 133 -14.27 25.41 -1.53
CA GLU A 133 -15.17 26.18 -2.41
C GLU A 133 -14.95 25.76 -3.87
N THR A 134 -16.04 25.57 -4.59
CA THR A 134 -16.00 25.35 -6.04
C THR A 134 -16.20 26.68 -6.73
N THR A 135 -15.18 27.16 -7.42
CA THR A 135 -15.23 28.42 -8.17
C THR A 135 -15.49 28.13 -9.64
N ASP A 136 -15.95 29.15 -10.36
CA ASP A 136 -16.11 29.06 -11.82
C ASP A 136 -14.75 28.88 -12.52
N GLU A 137 -13.64 29.28 -11.89
CA GLU A 137 -12.28 28.99 -12.36
C GLU A 137 -12.00 27.50 -12.36
N ASN A 138 -12.34 26.77 -11.28
CA ASN A 138 -12.17 25.32 -11.22
C ASN A 138 -12.97 24.60 -12.31
N VAL A 139 -14.18 25.07 -12.60
CA VAL A 139 -15.01 24.53 -13.69
C VAL A 139 -14.33 24.75 -15.04
N ASN A 140 -13.80 25.97 -15.27
CA ASN A 140 -13.11 26.26 -16.52
C ASN A 140 -11.80 25.45 -16.65
N GLU A 141 -11.05 25.25 -15.58
CA GLU A 141 -9.85 24.39 -15.59
C GLU A 141 -10.18 22.95 -16.02
N GLU A 142 -11.29 22.40 -15.55
CA GLU A 142 -11.72 21.06 -15.97
C GLU A 142 -12.11 21.03 -17.46
N ILE A 143 -12.76 22.09 -17.95
CA ILE A 143 -13.06 22.22 -19.37
C ILE A 143 -11.79 22.34 -20.21
N GLU A 144 -10.81 23.13 -19.77
CA GLU A 144 -9.52 23.22 -20.48
C GLU A 144 -8.79 21.87 -20.52
N LYS A 145 -8.76 21.12 -19.42
CA LYS A 145 -8.21 19.76 -19.42
C LYS A 145 -8.90 18.82 -20.42
N LEU A 146 -10.22 18.95 -20.53
CA LEU A 146 -11.00 18.18 -21.49
C LEU A 146 -10.71 18.62 -22.93
N ARG A 147 -10.58 19.92 -23.19
CA ARG A 147 -10.16 20.45 -24.49
C ARG A 147 -8.77 19.94 -24.87
N GLU A 148 -7.85 19.94 -23.93
CA GLU A 148 -6.51 19.40 -24.14
C GLU A 148 -6.52 17.91 -24.52
N ARG A 149 -7.33 17.10 -23.84
CA ARG A 149 -7.49 15.67 -24.15
C ARG A 149 -8.09 15.43 -25.54
N ASN A 150 -8.99 16.30 -25.97
CA ASN A 150 -9.66 16.20 -27.27
C ASN A 150 -9.00 17.08 -28.34
N SER A 151 -7.80 17.59 -28.09
CA SER A 151 -7.05 18.38 -29.05
C SER A 151 -6.63 17.54 -30.27
N ARG A 152 -6.56 18.19 -31.43
CA ARG A 152 -6.10 17.60 -32.68
C ARG A 152 -4.71 18.10 -33.01
N LEU A 153 -3.87 17.22 -33.51
CA LEU A 153 -2.56 17.58 -34.03
C LEU A 153 -2.67 17.96 -35.51
N VAL A 154 -2.54 19.22 -35.79
CA VAL A 154 -2.63 19.77 -37.16
C VAL A 154 -1.23 20.09 -37.67
N PRO A 155 -0.79 19.55 -38.84
CA PRO A 155 0.50 19.87 -39.41
C PRO A 155 0.54 21.36 -39.82
N VAL A 156 1.69 21.99 -39.56
CA VAL A 156 1.95 23.39 -39.91
C VAL A 156 3.20 23.44 -40.78
N GLU A 157 3.06 24.05 -41.98
CA GLU A 157 4.16 24.16 -42.97
C GLU A 157 4.57 25.61 -43.25
N ASP A 158 3.69 26.56 -42.93
CA ASP A 158 3.79 27.94 -43.41
C ASP A 158 4.39 28.93 -42.40
N ARG A 159 4.80 28.45 -41.19
CA ARG A 159 5.38 29.33 -40.17
C ARG A 159 6.54 28.66 -39.41
N ALA A 160 7.31 29.53 -38.76
CA ALA A 160 8.37 29.08 -37.84
C ALA A 160 7.82 28.46 -36.55
N VAL A 161 8.66 27.66 -35.90
CA VAL A 161 8.42 27.02 -34.60
C VAL A 161 8.08 28.06 -33.54
N GLN A 162 7.03 27.82 -32.80
CA GLN A 162 6.56 28.62 -31.65
C GLN A 162 6.52 27.78 -30.38
N ALA A 163 6.30 28.42 -29.25
CA ALA A 163 6.07 27.72 -27.99
C ALA A 163 4.79 26.86 -28.11
N ASP A 164 4.77 25.72 -27.41
CA ASP A 164 3.70 24.72 -27.38
C ASP A 164 3.51 23.93 -28.69
N ASP A 165 4.30 24.22 -29.74
CA ASP A 165 4.31 23.39 -30.95
C ASP A 165 4.97 22.03 -30.69
N ILE A 166 4.55 21.02 -31.44
CA ILE A 166 5.18 19.72 -31.47
C ILE A 166 6.06 19.63 -32.69
N ALA A 167 7.38 19.73 -32.49
CA ALA A 167 8.38 19.60 -33.55
C ALA A 167 8.85 18.15 -33.63
N ASN A 168 8.69 17.52 -34.81
CA ASN A 168 9.35 16.25 -35.10
C ASN A 168 10.78 16.53 -35.50
N ILE A 169 11.73 16.06 -34.71
CA ILE A 169 13.15 16.35 -34.89
C ILE A 169 14.00 15.08 -35.01
N ASN A 170 15.09 15.18 -35.75
CA ASN A 170 16.22 14.28 -35.62
C ASN A 170 17.34 15.07 -34.93
N PHE A 171 17.98 14.46 -33.97
CA PHE A 171 19.06 15.11 -33.25
C PHE A 171 20.23 14.16 -33.03
N GLU A 172 21.44 14.71 -32.98
CA GLU A 172 22.69 14.01 -32.66
C GLU A 172 23.57 14.94 -31.82
N GLY A 173 23.87 14.51 -30.58
CA GLY A 173 24.64 15.27 -29.60
C GLY A 173 26.14 14.91 -29.60
N PHE A 174 26.97 15.92 -29.45
CA PHE A 174 28.41 15.82 -29.39
C PHE A 174 28.95 16.56 -28.17
N VAL A 175 29.90 15.95 -27.48
CA VAL A 175 30.72 16.57 -26.42
C VAL A 175 32.17 16.46 -26.87
N ASP A 176 32.89 17.59 -26.94
CA ASP A 176 34.27 17.64 -27.47
C ASP A 176 34.41 17.02 -28.89
N ASP A 177 33.43 17.27 -29.75
CA ASP A 177 33.32 16.72 -31.12
C ASP A 177 33.16 15.20 -31.21
N VAL A 178 32.86 14.51 -30.07
CA VAL A 178 32.61 13.07 -30.00
C VAL A 178 31.15 12.83 -29.72
N ALA A 179 30.50 12.01 -30.55
CA ALA A 179 29.10 11.59 -30.28
C ALA A 179 29.02 10.72 -29.02
N PHE A 180 28.04 10.97 -28.16
CA PHE A 180 27.84 10.21 -26.92
C PHE A 180 26.61 9.30 -26.98
N GLU A 181 26.67 8.24 -26.22
CA GLU A 181 25.56 7.26 -26.13
C GLU A 181 24.30 7.90 -25.52
N GLY A 182 23.14 7.70 -26.17
CA GLY A 182 21.91 8.35 -25.78
C GLY A 182 21.70 9.76 -26.34
N GLY A 183 22.71 10.36 -27.00
CA GLY A 183 22.63 11.69 -27.62
C GLY A 183 21.98 11.71 -29.00
N LYS A 184 21.53 10.57 -29.56
CA LYS A 184 20.94 10.49 -30.89
C LYS A 184 19.49 10.02 -30.85
N GLY A 185 18.63 10.73 -31.61
CA GLY A 185 17.24 10.32 -31.84
C GLY A 185 16.80 10.70 -33.27
N GLU A 186 15.94 9.88 -33.85
CA GLU A 186 15.32 10.11 -35.14
C GLU A 186 13.80 10.10 -35.02
N ASN A 187 13.14 11.04 -35.71
CA ASN A 187 11.67 11.19 -35.69
C ASN A 187 11.10 11.35 -34.27
N PHE A 188 11.76 12.11 -33.43
CA PHE A 188 11.34 12.38 -32.07
C PHE A 188 10.37 13.58 -32.05
N ASP A 189 9.18 13.38 -31.50
CA ASP A 189 8.18 14.44 -31.33
C ASP A 189 8.48 15.20 -30.02
N LEU A 190 8.97 16.42 -30.12
CA LEU A 190 9.33 17.30 -29.01
C LEU A 190 8.31 18.44 -28.90
N THR A 191 7.67 18.57 -27.75
CA THR A 191 6.86 19.75 -27.44
C THR A 191 7.77 20.88 -26.99
N ILE A 192 7.75 21.99 -27.69
CA ILE A 192 8.62 23.16 -27.45
C ILE A 192 8.13 23.90 -26.19
N GLY A 193 8.96 24.00 -25.18
CA GLY A 193 8.65 24.57 -23.88
C GLY A 193 8.27 23.55 -22.81
N SER A 194 8.27 22.25 -23.14
CA SER A 194 7.94 21.18 -22.19
C SER A 194 9.01 20.92 -21.14
N GLY A 195 10.25 21.33 -21.37
CA GLY A 195 11.39 21.03 -20.51
C GLY A 195 11.83 19.56 -20.56
N GLN A 196 11.46 18.80 -21.59
CA GLN A 196 11.89 17.40 -21.78
C GLN A 196 13.38 17.29 -22.09
N PHE A 197 13.95 18.32 -22.73
CA PHE A 197 15.36 18.40 -23.01
C PHE A 197 16.09 19.30 -22.00
N ILE A 198 17.41 19.24 -22.03
CA ILE A 198 18.26 20.08 -21.17
C ILE A 198 17.95 21.57 -21.38
N PRO A 199 18.01 22.39 -20.32
CA PRO A 199 17.67 23.81 -20.38
C PRO A 199 18.38 24.54 -21.51
N GLY A 200 17.63 25.36 -22.25
CA GLY A 200 18.14 26.13 -23.39
C GLY A 200 18.21 25.36 -24.72
N PHE A 201 17.83 24.10 -24.77
CA PHE A 201 17.73 23.32 -26.00
C PHE A 201 16.50 23.77 -26.84
N GLU A 202 15.34 23.74 -26.22
CA GLU A 202 14.07 24.04 -26.88
C GLU A 202 13.98 25.52 -27.31
N ASP A 203 14.53 26.42 -26.49
CA ASP A 203 14.56 27.86 -26.78
C ASP A 203 15.29 28.21 -28.09
N GLN A 204 16.33 27.44 -28.44
CA GLN A 204 17.10 27.70 -29.66
C GLN A 204 16.40 27.18 -30.92
N LEU A 205 15.37 26.37 -30.80
CA LEU A 205 14.52 25.92 -31.90
C LEU A 205 13.41 26.93 -32.22
N LEU A 206 13.07 27.84 -31.30
CA LEU A 206 12.09 28.89 -31.55
C LEU A 206 12.49 29.75 -32.75
N GLY A 207 11.52 30.00 -33.61
CA GLY A 207 11.73 30.85 -34.81
C GLY A 207 12.46 30.13 -35.96
N LYS A 208 12.78 28.85 -35.89
CA LYS A 208 13.33 28.05 -36.98
C LYS A 208 12.22 27.47 -37.83
N ASN A 209 12.53 27.08 -39.06
CA ASN A 209 11.55 26.55 -39.99
C ASN A 209 11.68 25.03 -40.16
N VAL A 210 10.62 24.42 -40.64
CA VAL A 210 10.65 23.02 -41.07
C VAL A 210 11.71 22.83 -42.18
N GLY A 211 12.53 21.81 -42.01
CA GLY A 211 13.65 21.50 -42.93
C GLY A 211 15.00 22.13 -42.53
N ASP A 212 15.01 23.05 -41.57
CA ASP A 212 16.26 23.67 -41.11
C ASP A 212 17.12 22.65 -40.33
N ASP A 213 18.44 22.73 -40.58
CA ASP A 213 19.46 22.09 -39.75
C ASP A 213 20.00 23.14 -38.76
N VAL A 214 19.81 22.90 -37.47
CA VAL A 214 20.14 23.83 -36.40
C VAL A 214 21.21 23.25 -35.50
N GLU A 215 22.25 24.04 -35.21
CA GLU A 215 23.21 23.69 -34.14
C GLU A 215 22.75 24.31 -32.82
N VAL A 216 22.37 23.46 -31.90
CA VAL A 216 21.90 23.83 -30.54
C VAL A 216 23.08 23.63 -29.58
N LYS A 217 23.49 24.70 -28.88
CA LYS A 217 24.58 24.68 -27.91
C LYS A 217 24.02 24.81 -26.50
N VAL A 218 24.31 23.82 -25.68
CA VAL A 218 23.77 23.72 -24.29
C VAL A 218 24.85 23.16 -23.38
N THR A 219 24.70 23.46 -22.10
CA THR A 219 25.56 22.91 -21.05
C THR A 219 24.70 21.96 -20.20
N PHE A 220 25.17 20.75 -19.97
CA PHE A 220 24.49 19.81 -19.08
C PHE A 220 24.47 20.35 -17.64
N PRO A 221 23.37 20.19 -16.90
CA PRO A 221 23.32 20.52 -15.48
C PRO A 221 24.39 19.78 -14.67
N ASP A 222 24.87 20.41 -13.59
CA ASP A 222 25.88 19.79 -12.70
C ASP A 222 25.36 18.49 -12.03
N GLU A 223 24.04 18.39 -11.80
CA GLU A 223 23.38 17.22 -11.21
C GLU A 223 22.74 16.32 -12.27
N TYR A 224 23.40 16.14 -13.42
CA TYR A 224 22.87 15.26 -14.45
C TYR A 224 23.12 13.79 -14.12
N HIS A 225 22.12 12.92 -14.39
CA HIS A 225 22.18 11.49 -14.05
C HIS A 225 23.35 10.71 -14.67
N ALA A 226 23.92 11.19 -15.77
CA ALA A 226 25.14 10.65 -16.36
C ALA A 226 26.35 11.50 -15.92
N GLU A 227 27.12 10.99 -14.96
CA GLU A 227 28.29 11.68 -14.38
C GLU A 227 29.32 12.12 -15.46
N ASP A 228 29.45 11.34 -16.54
CA ASP A 228 30.36 11.62 -17.65
C ASP A 228 29.94 12.85 -18.47
N LEU A 229 28.68 13.30 -18.37
CA LEU A 229 28.15 14.43 -19.11
C LEU A 229 27.90 15.67 -18.25
N ALA A 230 27.77 15.49 -16.91
CA ALA A 230 27.45 16.56 -15.96
C ALA A 230 28.43 17.77 -16.11
N GLY A 231 27.87 18.98 -16.20
CA GLY A 231 28.61 20.24 -16.35
C GLY A 231 29.35 20.44 -17.67
N LYS A 232 29.23 19.54 -18.65
CA LYS A 232 29.93 19.67 -19.95
C LYS A 232 29.11 20.42 -20.98
N ASP A 233 29.79 21.13 -21.83
CA ASP A 233 29.20 21.76 -23.02
C ASP A 233 28.93 20.71 -24.09
N ALA A 234 27.74 20.75 -24.66
CA ALA A 234 27.35 19.87 -25.75
C ALA A 234 26.81 20.67 -26.94
N VAL A 235 27.04 20.14 -28.12
CA VAL A 235 26.51 20.65 -29.38
C VAL A 235 25.62 19.60 -30.00
N PHE A 236 24.36 19.94 -30.19
CA PHE A 236 23.40 19.07 -30.86
C PHE A 236 23.14 19.57 -32.28
N LYS A 237 23.30 18.66 -33.24
CA LYS A 237 22.85 18.90 -34.61
C LYS A 237 21.40 18.41 -34.69
N VAL A 238 20.49 19.35 -34.88
CA VAL A 238 19.04 19.11 -34.88
C VAL A 238 18.50 19.43 -36.26
N LYS A 239 17.76 18.49 -36.83
CA LYS A 239 16.99 18.70 -38.05
C LYS A 239 15.51 18.69 -37.73
N ILE A 240 14.78 19.70 -38.12
CA ILE A 240 13.35 19.82 -37.98
C ILE A 240 12.65 19.16 -39.18
N ASN A 241 12.02 18.00 -38.96
CA ASN A 241 11.39 17.23 -40.01
C ASN A 241 9.98 17.74 -40.34
N SER A 242 9.19 18.01 -39.32
CA SER A 242 7.81 18.51 -39.45
C SER A 242 7.38 19.24 -38.17
N LEU A 243 6.36 20.06 -38.30
CA LEU A 243 5.78 20.82 -37.20
C LEU A 243 4.29 20.50 -37.12
N LYS A 244 3.80 20.28 -35.90
CA LYS A 244 2.37 20.13 -35.60
C LYS A 244 1.99 21.11 -34.50
N VAL A 245 0.81 21.64 -34.59
CA VAL A 245 0.22 22.44 -33.51
C VAL A 245 -0.90 21.65 -32.87
N LYS A 246 -1.01 21.81 -31.58
CA LYS A 246 -2.11 21.26 -30.81
C LYS A 246 -3.29 22.23 -30.92
N GLU A 247 -4.24 21.93 -31.79
CA GLU A 247 -5.46 22.71 -31.96
C GLU A 247 -6.48 22.25 -30.92
N LEU A 248 -6.81 23.14 -30.00
CA LEU A 248 -7.84 22.90 -28.98
C LEU A 248 -9.21 23.18 -29.60
N PRO A 249 -10.20 22.28 -29.42
CA PRO A 249 -11.56 22.56 -29.88
C PRO A 249 -12.08 23.83 -29.17
N GLU A 250 -12.92 24.62 -29.84
CA GLU A 250 -13.59 25.73 -29.21
C GLU A 250 -14.51 25.21 -28.07
N ALA A 251 -14.59 26.00 -26.98
CA ALA A 251 -15.46 25.63 -25.86
C ALA A 251 -16.87 26.20 -26.19
N ASP A 252 -17.61 25.42 -26.96
CA ASP A 252 -18.97 25.74 -27.43
C ASP A 252 -19.92 24.55 -27.23
N ASP A 253 -21.14 24.70 -27.75
CA ASP A 253 -22.16 23.63 -27.61
C ASP A 253 -21.79 22.38 -28.41
N ASP A 254 -21.14 22.55 -29.57
CA ASP A 254 -20.66 21.41 -30.37
C ASP A 254 -19.63 20.59 -29.60
N PHE A 255 -18.71 21.24 -28.88
CA PHE A 255 -17.76 20.59 -27.99
C PHE A 255 -18.46 19.84 -26.84
N ALA A 256 -19.48 20.47 -26.22
CA ALA A 256 -20.22 19.81 -25.15
C ALA A 256 -20.93 18.53 -25.63
N MET A 257 -21.52 18.55 -26.82
CA MET A 257 -22.13 17.37 -27.45
C MET A 257 -21.11 16.27 -27.80
N ASP A 258 -19.89 16.66 -28.18
CA ASP A 258 -18.83 15.69 -28.56
C ASP A 258 -18.25 14.95 -27.33
N VAL A 259 -18.20 15.59 -26.17
CA VAL A 259 -17.50 15.06 -24.98
C VAL A 259 -18.44 14.64 -23.84
N SER A 260 -19.74 14.88 -23.98
CA SER A 260 -20.72 14.63 -22.93
C SER A 260 -22.10 14.24 -23.48
N GLU A 261 -23.06 14.02 -22.59
CA GLU A 261 -24.47 13.74 -22.92
C GLU A 261 -25.32 15.04 -22.98
N PHE A 262 -24.70 16.20 -22.86
CA PHE A 262 -25.40 17.50 -22.79
C PHE A 262 -25.42 18.20 -24.16
N ASP A 263 -26.52 18.89 -24.44
CA ASP A 263 -26.71 19.58 -25.69
C ASP A 263 -26.05 20.98 -25.71
N THR A 264 -25.75 21.53 -24.52
CA THR A 264 -25.17 22.89 -24.41
C THR A 264 -23.97 22.90 -23.43
N LEU A 265 -23.04 23.82 -23.69
CA LEU A 265 -21.87 24.03 -22.82
C LEU A 265 -22.29 24.49 -21.41
N ASP A 266 -23.36 25.27 -21.29
CA ASP A 266 -23.84 25.77 -19.99
C ASP A 266 -24.39 24.62 -19.12
N GLU A 267 -25.12 23.66 -19.71
CA GLU A 267 -25.58 22.44 -19.01
C GLU A 267 -24.40 21.57 -18.58
N TYR A 268 -23.42 21.43 -19.46
CA TYR A 268 -22.21 20.66 -19.14
C TYR A 268 -21.39 21.29 -18.02
N LYS A 269 -21.22 22.65 -18.05
CA LYS A 269 -20.60 23.39 -16.94
C LYS A 269 -21.34 23.24 -15.62
N ALA A 270 -22.66 23.23 -15.66
CA ALA A 270 -23.47 23.01 -14.46
C ALA A 270 -23.29 21.62 -13.89
N ASP A 271 -23.17 20.57 -14.72
CA ASP A 271 -22.90 19.21 -14.32
C ASP A 271 -21.49 19.07 -13.71
N ILE A 272 -20.46 19.62 -14.40
CA ILE A 272 -19.09 19.65 -13.86
C ILE A 272 -19.07 20.35 -12.50
N LYS A 273 -19.75 21.50 -12.37
CA LYS A 273 -19.83 22.23 -11.11
C LYS A 273 -20.48 21.39 -10.00
N ALA A 274 -21.60 20.72 -10.30
CA ALA A 274 -22.27 19.86 -9.34
C ALA A 274 -21.39 18.66 -8.91
N LYS A 275 -20.65 18.07 -9.84
CA LYS A 275 -19.69 16.98 -9.55
C LYS A 275 -18.55 17.47 -8.67
N LEU A 276 -17.97 18.64 -8.98
CA LEU A 276 -16.91 19.24 -8.17
C LEU A 276 -17.41 19.64 -6.77
N GLU A 277 -18.62 20.24 -6.67
CA GLU A 277 -19.24 20.58 -5.39
C GLU A 277 -19.43 19.34 -4.52
N LYS A 278 -19.97 18.27 -5.10
CA LYS A 278 -20.12 16.98 -4.39
C LYS A 278 -18.79 16.39 -3.95
N ALA A 279 -17.80 16.36 -4.84
CA ALA A 279 -16.46 15.86 -4.51
C ALA A 279 -15.80 16.70 -3.40
N ASN A 280 -15.95 18.03 -3.45
CA ASN A 280 -15.45 18.94 -2.43
C ASN A 280 -16.19 18.79 -1.09
N GLU A 281 -17.51 18.54 -1.11
CA GLU A 281 -18.30 18.26 0.09
C GLU A 281 -17.84 16.95 0.74
N ASP A 282 -17.69 15.87 -0.03
CA ASP A 282 -17.21 14.58 0.45
C ASP A 282 -15.80 14.70 1.03
N LYS A 283 -14.90 15.42 0.33
CA LYS A 283 -13.54 15.69 0.81
C LYS A 283 -13.54 16.51 2.10
N ALA A 284 -14.34 17.59 2.17
CA ALA A 284 -14.46 18.42 3.35
C ALA A 284 -15.02 17.64 4.55
N LYS A 285 -15.97 16.74 4.30
CA LYS A 285 -16.54 15.84 5.31
C LYS A 285 -15.47 14.90 5.86
N HIS A 286 -14.77 14.18 5.00
CA HIS A 286 -13.71 13.25 5.42
C HIS A 286 -12.59 13.96 6.18
N GLU A 287 -12.13 15.12 5.71
CA GLU A 287 -11.10 15.87 6.40
C GLU A 287 -11.58 16.41 7.76
N THR A 288 -12.83 16.87 7.83
CA THR A 288 -13.43 17.30 9.10
C THR A 288 -13.53 16.13 10.09
N GLU A 289 -13.96 14.96 9.63
CA GLU A 289 -14.00 13.73 10.45
C GLU A 289 -12.61 13.36 10.94
N GLN A 290 -11.60 13.41 10.06
CA GLN A 290 -10.22 13.14 10.43
C GLN A 290 -9.68 14.15 11.46
N ASN A 291 -9.98 15.44 11.29
CA ASN A 291 -9.59 16.48 12.25
C ASN A 291 -10.21 16.25 13.64
N VAL A 292 -11.45 15.78 13.70
CA VAL A 292 -12.11 15.41 14.96
C VAL A 292 -11.41 14.21 15.59
N ILE A 293 -11.13 13.18 14.84
CA ILE A 293 -10.43 11.98 15.30
C ILE A 293 -9.03 12.34 15.80
N ASP A 294 -8.27 13.14 15.05
CA ASP A 294 -6.94 13.57 15.42
C ASP A 294 -6.95 14.39 16.72
N ALA A 295 -7.95 15.26 16.91
CA ALA A 295 -8.10 16.03 18.14
C ALA A 295 -8.43 15.15 19.36
N VAL A 296 -9.25 14.09 19.19
CA VAL A 296 -9.53 13.11 20.25
C VAL A 296 -8.27 12.30 20.56
N CYS A 297 -7.55 11.85 19.54
CA CYS A 297 -6.29 11.13 19.71
C CYS A 297 -5.22 11.97 20.41
N ALA A 298 -5.14 13.27 20.12
CA ALA A 298 -4.19 14.18 20.78
C ALA A 298 -4.43 14.30 22.29
N ASN A 299 -5.70 14.21 22.72
CA ASN A 299 -6.07 14.29 24.13
C ASN A 299 -5.86 12.96 24.90
N THR A 300 -5.52 11.88 24.23
CA THR A 300 -5.38 10.55 24.84
C THR A 300 -3.92 10.11 24.78
N GLU A 301 -3.36 9.76 25.93
CA GLU A 301 -2.01 9.18 26.03
C GLU A 301 -2.10 7.66 26.07
N ILE A 302 -1.38 6.99 25.18
CA ILE A 302 -1.35 5.53 25.06
C ILE A 302 0.11 5.10 24.90
N ASP A 303 0.51 4.10 25.68
CA ASP A 303 1.79 3.42 25.53
C ASP A 303 1.61 2.23 24.58
N ILE A 304 1.84 2.47 23.30
CA ILE A 304 1.57 1.48 22.22
C ILE A 304 2.77 0.53 22.13
N PRO A 305 2.57 -0.80 22.25
CA PRO A 305 3.63 -1.77 22.02
C PRO A 305 4.23 -1.66 20.61
N ASP A 306 5.56 -1.77 20.53
CA ASP A 306 6.27 -1.74 19.24
C ASP A 306 5.77 -2.84 18.28
N GLU A 307 5.37 -4.00 18.79
CA GLU A 307 4.84 -5.11 18.01
C GLU A 307 3.54 -4.77 17.27
N MET A 308 2.70 -3.91 17.86
CA MET A 308 1.49 -3.42 17.19
C MET A 308 1.86 -2.46 16.05
N ILE A 309 2.85 -1.59 16.27
CA ILE A 309 3.35 -0.66 15.27
C ILE A 309 3.98 -1.45 14.11
N ASP A 310 4.83 -2.44 14.43
CA ASP A 310 5.48 -3.30 13.44
C ASP A 310 4.47 -4.09 12.59
N SER A 311 3.44 -4.65 13.24
CA SER A 311 2.36 -5.34 12.54
C SER A 311 1.59 -4.41 11.58
N GLN A 312 1.36 -3.16 11.99
CA GLN A 312 0.73 -2.14 11.14
C GLN A 312 1.62 -1.75 9.97
N ILE A 313 2.94 -1.58 10.20
CA ILE A 313 3.92 -1.32 9.13
C ILE A 313 3.90 -2.47 8.11
N ASP A 314 3.91 -3.71 8.57
CA ASP A 314 3.85 -4.89 7.70
C ASP A 314 2.56 -4.91 6.86
N SER A 315 1.43 -4.48 7.44
CA SER A 315 0.19 -4.34 6.69
C SER A 315 0.29 -3.26 5.62
N MET A 316 0.79 -2.07 5.98
CA MET A 316 0.96 -0.95 5.04
C MET A 316 1.91 -1.29 3.89
N ILE A 317 2.99 -2.02 4.17
CA ILE A 317 3.92 -2.50 3.13
C ILE A 317 3.25 -3.52 2.22
N ARG A 318 2.43 -4.43 2.75
CA ARG A 318 1.65 -5.38 1.92
C ARG A 318 0.66 -4.65 1.01
N ASP A 319 -0.02 -3.64 1.52
CA ASP A 319 -0.97 -2.83 0.75
C ASP A 319 -0.24 -2.07 -0.37
N MET A 320 0.93 -1.49 -0.07
CA MET A 320 1.79 -0.84 -1.06
C MET A 320 2.25 -1.82 -2.15
N ASP A 321 2.74 -3.01 -1.78
CA ASP A 321 3.16 -4.04 -2.74
C ASP A 321 1.99 -4.48 -3.63
N MET A 322 0.81 -4.67 -3.04
CA MET A 322 -0.40 -5.01 -3.79
C MET A 322 -0.77 -3.91 -4.79
N GLN A 323 -0.76 -2.65 -4.37
CA GLN A 323 -1.06 -1.51 -5.24
C GLN A 323 -0.06 -1.37 -6.39
N MET A 324 1.23 -1.55 -6.11
CA MET A 324 2.28 -1.53 -7.15
C MET A 324 2.13 -2.68 -8.13
N ARG A 325 1.77 -3.88 -7.68
CA ARG A 325 1.52 -5.05 -8.56
C ARG A 325 0.39 -4.80 -9.55
N TYR A 326 -0.66 -4.06 -9.18
CA TYR A 326 -1.69 -3.62 -10.14
C TYR A 326 -1.13 -2.73 -11.25
N GLN A 327 -0.03 -2.01 -10.98
CA GLN A 327 0.70 -1.20 -11.97
C GLN A 327 1.81 -1.97 -12.68
N GLY A 328 1.97 -3.28 -12.40
CA GLY A 328 2.96 -4.16 -13.03
C GLY A 328 4.36 -4.09 -12.40
N ILE A 329 4.51 -3.48 -11.24
CA ILE A 329 5.78 -3.36 -10.51
C ILE A 329 5.65 -4.08 -9.17
N ASP A 330 6.65 -4.85 -8.75
CA ASP A 330 6.71 -5.42 -7.41
C ASP A 330 7.63 -4.60 -6.48
N LEU A 331 7.50 -4.83 -5.18
CA LEU A 331 8.28 -4.12 -4.15
C LEU A 331 9.80 -4.28 -4.36
N ASN A 332 10.28 -5.44 -4.80
CA ASN A 332 11.70 -5.67 -5.03
C ASN A 332 12.22 -4.83 -6.19
N THR A 333 11.46 -4.76 -7.27
CA THR A 333 11.76 -3.93 -8.44
C THR A 333 11.76 -2.45 -8.06
N TYR A 334 10.78 -2.00 -7.27
CA TYR A 334 10.73 -0.63 -6.74
C TYR A 334 11.97 -0.29 -5.91
N MET A 335 12.37 -1.16 -4.97
CA MET A 335 13.58 -0.96 -4.16
C MET A 335 14.85 -0.89 -5.00
N GLN A 336 14.95 -1.70 -6.07
CA GLN A 336 16.10 -1.65 -6.98
C GLN A 336 16.19 -0.33 -7.75
N TYR A 337 15.05 0.21 -8.21
CA TYR A 337 15.03 1.48 -8.94
C TYR A 337 15.27 2.69 -8.05
N THR A 338 14.75 2.67 -6.83
CA THR A 338 14.85 3.80 -5.89
C THR A 338 16.09 3.75 -5.00
N GLY A 339 16.79 2.62 -4.94
CA GLY A 339 17.90 2.40 -4.03
C GLY A 339 17.49 2.32 -2.56
N GLN A 340 16.19 2.23 -2.25
CA GLN A 340 15.68 2.12 -0.89
C GLN A 340 15.83 0.68 -0.36
N THR A 341 16.04 0.58 0.96
CA THR A 341 16.04 -0.71 1.66
C THR A 341 14.72 -0.92 2.39
N MET A 342 14.41 -2.17 2.75
CA MET A 342 13.24 -2.49 3.56
C MET A 342 13.22 -1.70 4.88
N ASP A 343 14.37 -1.56 5.54
CA ASP A 343 14.49 -0.82 6.79
C ASP A 343 14.16 0.67 6.61
N THR A 344 14.63 1.29 5.53
CA THR A 344 14.30 2.68 5.21
C THR A 344 12.80 2.87 4.97
N ILE A 345 12.17 1.93 4.28
CA ILE A 345 10.72 1.95 4.05
C ILE A 345 9.97 1.80 5.38
N ARG A 346 10.39 0.88 6.24
CA ARG A 346 9.79 0.70 7.58
C ARG A 346 9.89 1.96 8.43
N GLU A 347 11.05 2.61 8.44
CA GLU A 347 11.24 3.88 9.18
C GLU A 347 10.34 5.01 8.65
N GLN A 348 10.15 5.09 7.33
CA GLN A 348 9.25 6.09 6.73
C GLN A 348 7.79 5.86 7.11
N TYR A 349 7.35 4.60 7.22
CA TYR A 349 5.98 4.27 7.59
C TYR A 349 5.71 4.31 9.10
N LYS A 350 6.74 4.27 9.95
CA LYS A 350 6.59 4.18 11.41
C LYS A 350 5.69 5.29 12.00
N PRO A 351 5.85 6.59 11.67
CA PRO A 351 5.00 7.64 12.24
C PRO A 351 3.53 7.50 11.86
N GLU A 352 3.26 7.11 10.62
CA GLU A 352 1.90 6.92 10.13
C GLU A 352 1.27 5.65 10.73
N ALA A 353 2.04 4.57 10.88
CA ALA A 353 1.60 3.35 11.53
C ALA A 353 1.24 3.59 13.00
N GLU A 354 2.07 4.31 13.74
CA GLU A 354 1.79 4.70 15.13
C GLU A 354 0.50 5.50 15.23
N LYS A 355 0.30 6.49 14.34
CA LYS A 355 -0.93 7.27 14.27
C LYS A 355 -2.16 6.38 14.00
N ARG A 356 -2.06 5.44 13.05
CA ARG A 356 -3.16 4.52 12.71
C ARG A 356 -3.52 3.58 13.85
N VAL A 357 -2.51 2.98 14.48
CA VAL A 357 -2.72 2.11 15.65
C VAL A 357 -3.38 2.89 16.79
N LYS A 358 -2.86 4.10 17.09
CA LYS A 358 -3.45 4.99 18.10
C LYS A 358 -4.91 5.30 17.81
N THR A 359 -5.21 5.68 16.58
CA THR A 359 -6.57 5.98 16.13
C THR A 359 -7.50 4.78 16.32
N THR A 360 -7.08 3.60 15.89
CA THR A 360 -7.86 2.36 16.05
C THR A 360 -8.16 2.07 17.50
N LEU A 361 -7.15 2.12 18.38
CA LEU A 361 -7.31 1.86 19.80
C LEU A 361 -8.26 2.87 20.48
N VAL A 362 -8.11 4.16 20.14
CA VAL A 362 -8.98 5.22 20.69
C VAL A 362 -10.42 5.03 20.26
N LEU A 363 -10.66 4.77 18.97
CA LEU A 363 -12.03 4.56 18.43
C LEU A 363 -12.66 3.29 18.99
N GLU A 364 -11.92 2.19 19.11
CA GLU A 364 -12.40 0.97 19.77
C GLU A 364 -12.80 1.27 21.22
N LYS A 365 -11.99 2.03 21.95
CA LYS A 365 -12.30 2.37 23.35
C LYS A 365 -13.49 3.30 23.47
N VAL A 366 -13.66 4.25 22.57
CA VAL A 366 -14.85 5.10 22.51
C VAL A 366 -16.09 4.26 22.24
N SER A 367 -16.02 3.34 21.27
CA SER A 367 -17.13 2.43 20.93
C SER A 367 -17.53 1.56 22.12
N GLU A 368 -16.55 1.03 22.86
CA GLU A 368 -16.78 0.23 24.08
C GLU A 368 -17.48 1.06 25.18
N VAL A 369 -17.00 2.27 25.46
CA VAL A 369 -17.52 3.16 26.50
C VAL A 369 -18.94 3.65 26.17
N GLU A 370 -19.18 4.02 24.92
CA GLU A 370 -20.47 4.50 24.42
C GLU A 370 -21.42 3.35 24.06
N LYS A 371 -20.94 2.09 24.10
CA LYS A 371 -21.71 0.90 23.73
C LYS A 371 -22.33 0.99 22.34
N ILE A 372 -21.49 1.41 21.39
CA ILE A 372 -21.88 1.50 19.99
C ILE A 372 -21.77 0.10 19.37
N GLU A 373 -22.90 -0.48 19.06
CA GLU A 373 -22.99 -1.78 18.37
C GLU A 373 -23.68 -1.55 17.03
N PRO A 374 -23.18 -2.11 15.92
CA PRO A 374 -23.84 -2.00 14.63
C PRO A 374 -25.19 -2.72 14.67
N THR A 375 -26.21 -2.11 14.12
CA THR A 375 -27.51 -2.76 13.94
C THR A 375 -27.54 -3.53 12.61
N ASP A 376 -28.49 -4.48 12.48
CA ASP A 376 -28.68 -5.20 11.21
C ASP A 376 -29.00 -4.22 10.06
N GLU A 377 -29.65 -3.08 10.35
CA GLU A 377 -29.97 -2.04 9.39
C GLU A 377 -28.69 -1.31 8.92
N ASP A 378 -27.76 -1.03 9.82
CA ASP A 378 -26.46 -0.41 9.48
C ASP A 378 -25.66 -1.32 8.54
N VAL A 379 -25.64 -2.62 8.85
CA VAL A 379 -24.95 -3.63 8.03
C VAL A 379 -25.58 -3.73 6.62
N GLU A 380 -26.90 -3.72 6.52
CA GLU A 380 -27.61 -3.79 5.23
C GLU A 380 -27.39 -2.53 4.41
N ASN A 381 -27.40 -1.35 5.03
CA ASN A 381 -27.09 -0.06 4.38
C ASN A 381 -25.66 -0.05 3.84
N GLU A 382 -24.68 -0.58 4.58
CA GLU A 382 -23.30 -0.65 4.11
C GLU A 382 -23.15 -1.63 2.93
N TYR A 383 -23.86 -2.78 2.94
CA TYR A 383 -23.89 -3.66 1.78
C TYR A 383 -24.50 -3.00 0.54
N GLN A 384 -25.54 -2.18 0.71
CA GLN A 384 -26.11 -1.41 -0.40
C GLN A 384 -25.12 -0.41 -0.98
N LYS A 385 -24.43 0.34 -0.10
CA LYS A 385 -23.44 1.32 -0.50
C LYS A 385 -22.27 0.67 -1.26
N ILE A 386 -21.72 -0.43 -0.73
CA ILE A 386 -20.66 -1.19 -1.42
C ILE A 386 -21.15 -1.73 -2.78
N SER A 387 -22.43 -2.16 -2.84
CA SER A 387 -23.04 -2.63 -4.08
C SER A 387 -23.13 -1.53 -5.14
N GLU A 388 -23.55 -0.34 -4.74
CA GLU A 388 -23.68 0.83 -5.63
C GLU A 388 -22.31 1.33 -6.10
N GLU A 389 -21.33 1.42 -5.21
CA GLU A 389 -19.98 1.90 -5.52
C GLU A 389 -19.19 0.95 -6.46
N ASN A 390 -19.35 -0.35 -6.27
CA ASN A 390 -18.57 -1.35 -7.02
C ASN A 390 -19.37 -2.04 -8.14
N GLY A 391 -20.65 -1.76 -8.29
CA GLY A 391 -21.52 -2.42 -9.27
C GLY A 391 -21.69 -3.93 -9.03
N MET A 392 -21.47 -4.40 -7.80
CA MET A 392 -21.57 -5.81 -7.39
C MET A 392 -22.95 -6.10 -6.81
N LYS A 393 -23.41 -7.35 -6.94
CA LYS A 393 -24.67 -7.76 -6.30
C LYS A 393 -24.48 -7.95 -4.81
N ILE A 394 -25.46 -7.52 -4.02
CA ILE A 394 -25.44 -7.65 -2.54
C ILE A 394 -25.20 -9.09 -2.08
N ASP A 395 -25.79 -10.08 -2.75
CA ASP A 395 -25.61 -11.49 -2.40
C ASP A 395 -24.17 -11.96 -2.59
N ASP A 396 -23.46 -11.46 -3.60
CA ASP A 396 -22.05 -11.77 -3.85
C ASP A 396 -21.17 -11.14 -2.75
N ILE A 397 -21.46 -9.90 -2.34
CA ILE A 397 -20.78 -9.20 -1.25
C ILE A 397 -20.98 -9.93 0.08
N LYS A 398 -22.21 -10.33 0.41
CA LYS A 398 -22.54 -11.12 1.60
C LYS A 398 -21.78 -12.44 1.63
N THR A 399 -21.65 -13.13 0.49
CA THR A 399 -20.95 -14.40 0.39
C THR A 399 -19.45 -14.24 0.65
N VAL A 400 -18.83 -13.19 0.12
CA VAL A 400 -17.40 -12.88 0.34
C VAL A 400 -17.17 -12.51 1.81
N SER A 401 -18.00 -11.66 2.40
CA SER A 401 -17.90 -11.27 3.80
C SER A 401 -18.06 -12.48 4.75
N TYR A 402 -18.99 -13.40 4.44
CA TYR A 402 -19.19 -14.60 5.24
C TYR A 402 -18.00 -15.56 5.18
N THR A 403 -17.38 -15.70 4.01
CA THR A 403 -16.17 -16.54 3.86
C THR A 403 -14.95 -15.98 4.56
N HIS A 404 -14.80 -14.66 4.67
CA HIS A 404 -13.72 -14.03 5.43
C HIS A 404 -13.91 -14.08 6.95
N LEU A 405 -15.16 -14.07 7.44
CA LEU A 405 -15.50 -14.16 8.86
C LEU A 405 -15.50 -15.60 9.40
N THR A 406 -15.55 -16.62 8.53
CA THR A 406 -15.65 -18.03 8.92
C THR A 406 -14.41 -18.85 8.65
N LEU A 407 -13.34 -18.24 8.12
CA LEU A 407 -12.03 -18.91 8.01
C LEU A 407 -11.25 -18.70 9.30
N PRO A 408 -10.79 -19.80 9.95
CA PRO A 408 -10.03 -19.75 11.19
C PRO A 408 -8.64 -19.14 10.99
#